data_1c4d71e1ac3d5612c383275f27cb5a74
#
_entry.id   1c4d71e1ac3d5612c383275f27cb5a74
#
_cell.length_a   1.000
_cell.length_b   1.000
_cell.length_c   1.000
_cell.angle_alpha   90.00
_cell.angle_beta   90.00
_cell.angle_gamma   90.00
#
_symmetry.space_group_name_H-M   'P 1'
#
loop_
_entity.id
_entity.type
_entity.pdbx_description
1 polymer ?
#
loop_
_entity_poly.entity_id
_entity_poly.type
_entity_poly.pdbx_seq_one_letter_code
_entity_poly.pdbx_strand_id
1 'polypeptide(L)'
;MTDALDLDIPVLDDDLYKDRARTFVEFLDDQSGAVDYRTAVRQMLASEACRLIVSIDDVRVYNRDYADGLLNDPNGYLPPFEHALQVLVEQLHDPLKDDIQGKQFHIGLRGSFGDNHVNTRMLRSMHLGKMMSLEGIVTRCSLVRPKIVRSVHYCDTTSRFHMREYRDATMYGTGPVSYTHLTLPTN
;
A
#
# COMPACT_ATOMS: atom_id res chain seq x y z
N MET A 1 -25.85 27.52 -1.15
CA MET A 1 -25.24 27.12 -2.42
C MET A 1 -23.78 26.87 -2.09
N THR A 2 -23.48 25.64 -1.74
CA THR A 2 -22.12 25.18 -1.42
C THR A 2 -21.69 24.31 -2.57
N ASP A 3 -20.91 24.91 -3.49
CA ASP A 3 -20.18 24.13 -4.49
C ASP A 3 -19.19 23.23 -3.75
N ALA A 4 -19.59 21.98 -3.57
CA ALA A 4 -18.65 20.92 -3.29
C ALA A 4 -17.77 20.80 -4.54
N LEU A 5 -16.51 21.17 -4.42
CA LEU A 5 -15.49 20.80 -5.39
C LEU A 5 -15.45 19.26 -5.39
N ASP A 6 -16.16 18.65 -6.33
CA ASP A 6 -15.96 17.27 -6.72
C ASP A 6 -14.52 17.18 -7.26
N LEU A 7 -13.61 16.91 -6.35
CA LEU A 7 -12.31 16.41 -6.74
C LEU A 7 -12.57 15.01 -7.31
N ASP A 8 -12.55 14.89 -8.62
CA ASP A 8 -12.49 13.62 -9.35
C ASP A 8 -11.30 12.81 -8.82
N ILE A 9 -11.54 12.10 -7.71
CA ILE A 9 -10.66 11.01 -7.32
C ILE A 9 -10.96 9.93 -8.36
N PRO A 10 -9.96 9.48 -9.15
CA PRO A 10 -10.20 8.39 -10.08
C PRO A 10 -10.72 7.22 -9.25
N VAL A 11 -12.01 6.95 -9.37
CA VAL A 11 -12.61 5.70 -8.92
C VAL A 11 -11.86 4.66 -9.75
N LEU A 12 -10.95 3.93 -9.12
CA LEU A 12 -10.35 2.75 -9.74
C LEU A 12 -11.53 1.92 -10.21
N ASP A 13 -11.58 1.70 -11.53
CA ASP A 13 -12.62 0.90 -12.14
C ASP A 13 -12.66 -0.43 -11.38
N ASP A 14 -13.74 -0.70 -10.67
CA ASP A 14 -13.85 -1.85 -9.76
C ASP A 14 -13.53 -3.16 -10.48
N ASP A 15 -13.81 -3.23 -11.76
CA ASP A 15 -13.54 -4.39 -12.59
C ASP A 15 -12.03 -4.52 -12.86
N LEU A 16 -11.36 -3.41 -13.16
CA LEU A 16 -9.90 -3.39 -13.37
C LEU A 16 -9.12 -3.75 -12.08
N TYR A 17 -9.62 -3.28 -10.93
CA TYR A 17 -9.04 -3.64 -9.63
C TYR A 17 -9.16 -5.15 -9.36
N LYS A 18 -10.34 -5.73 -9.61
CA LYS A 18 -10.60 -7.16 -9.43
C LYS A 18 -9.76 -8.03 -10.37
N ASP A 19 -9.63 -7.62 -11.63
CA ASP A 19 -8.80 -8.33 -12.61
C ASP A 19 -7.32 -8.32 -12.21
N ARG A 20 -6.81 -7.17 -11.76
CA ARG A 20 -5.44 -7.06 -11.24
C ARG A 20 -5.24 -7.92 -10.01
N ALA A 21 -6.15 -7.85 -9.04
CA ALA A 21 -6.08 -8.66 -7.82
C ALA A 21 -6.08 -10.16 -8.14
N ARG A 22 -6.94 -10.61 -9.07
CA ARG A 22 -6.99 -11.99 -9.51
C ARG A 22 -5.67 -12.46 -10.13
N THR A 23 -5.09 -11.68 -11.03
CA THR A 23 -3.80 -12.00 -11.65
C THR A 23 -2.68 -12.08 -10.62
N PHE A 24 -2.69 -11.21 -9.60
CA PHE A 24 -1.70 -11.28 -8.52
C PHE A 24 -1.91 -12.49 -7.60
N VAL A 25 -3.15 -12.93 -7.36
CA VAL A 25 -3.42 -14.18 -6.65
C VAL A 25 -2.86 -15.36 -7.44
N GLU A 26 -3.10 -15.42 -8.75
CA GLU A 26 -2.57 -16.47 -9.63
C GLU A 26 -1.02 -16.47 -9.62
N PHE A 27 -0.39 -15.29 -9.65
CA PHE A 27 1.07 -15.16 -9.55
C PHE A 27 1.62 -15.68 -8.22
N LEU A 28 1.00 -15.32 -7.09
CA LEU A 28 1.45 -15.78 -5.77
C LEU A 28 1.20 -17.27 -5.54
N ASP A 29 0.24 -17.85 -6.24
CA ASP A 29 -0.12 -19.27 -6.17
C ASP A 29 0.70 -20.14 -7.14
N ASP A 30 1.41 -19.52 -8.09
CA ASP A 30 2.21 -20.20 -9.08
C ASP A 30 3.42 -20.89 -8.43
N GLN A 31 3.46 -22.22 -8.53
CA GLN A 31 4.55 -23.07 -8.04
C GLN A 31 5.62 -23.33 -9.10
N SER A 32 5.41 -22.87 -10.33
CA SER A 32 6.36 -23.09 -11.45
C SER A 32 7.49 -22.07 -11.45
N GLY A 33 7.38 -20.98 -10.68
CA GLY A 33 8.36 -19.91 -10.57
C GLY A 33 9.64 -20.32 -9.82
N ALA A 34 10.66 -19.45 -9.87
CA ALA A 34 11.94 -19.65 -9.17
C ALA A 34 11.78 -19.63 -7.64
N VAL A 35 10.76 -18.97 -7.13
CA VAL A 35 10.47 -18.83 -5.69
C VAL A 35 9.04 -19.28 -5.41
N ASP A 36 8.88 -20.17 -4.44
CA ASP A 36 7.57 -20.56 -3.91
C ASP A 36 7.07 -19.52 -2.90
N TYR A 37 6.22 -18.62 -3.36
CA TYR A 37 5.65 -17.56 -2.52
C TYR A 37 4.69 -18.09 -1.45
N ARG A 38 4.04 -19.26 -1.65
CA ARG A 38 3.22 -19.89 -0.60
C ARG A 38 4.07 -20.29 0.62
N THR A 39 5.25 -20.84 0.36
CA THR A 39 6.21 -21.16 1.44
C THR A 39 6.75 -19.89 2.09
N ALA A 40 7.02 -18.84 1.31
CA ALA A 40 7.45 -17.54 1.84
C ALA A 40 6.38 -16.90 2.74
N VAL A 41 5.09 -17.00 2.38
CA VAL A 41 3.98 -16.53 3.22
C VAL A 41 3.89 -17.31 4.52
N ARG A 42 4.05 -18.64 4.51
CA ARG A 42 4.09 -19.44 5.75
C ARG A 42 5.26 -19.05 6.65
N GLN A 43 6.43 -18.77 6.08
CA GLN A 43 7.59 -18.30 6.85
C GLN A 43 7.35 -16.91 7.42
N MET A 44 6.70 -16.01 6.66
CA MET A 44 6.30 -14.69 7.11
C MET A 44 5.35 -14.79 8.32
N LEU A 45 4.33 -15.63 8.27
CA LEU A 45 3.41 -15.88 9.37
C LEU A 45 4.12 -16.47 10.59
N ALA A 46 4.98 -17.46 10.40
CA ALA A 46 5.75 -18.08 11.48
C ALA A 46 6.73 -17.09 12.18
N SER A 47 7.21 -16.09 11.46
CA SER A 47 8.06 -15.02 12.00
C SER A 47 7.28 -13.81 12.54
N GLU A 48 5.94 -13.86 12.53
CA GLU A 48 5.03 -12.75 12.88
C GLU A 48 5.31 -11.46 12.08
N ALA A 49 5.93 -11.57 10.91
CA ALA A 49 6.19 -10.45 10.04
C ALA A 49 4.91 -10.08 9.26
N CYS A 50 4.72 -8.77 9.02
CA CYS A 50 3.58 -8.26 8.25
C CYS A 50 3.97 -7.85 6.83
N ARG A 51 5.15 -8.24 6.35
CA ARG A 51 5.64 -7.85 5.03
C ARG A 51 6.22 -9.04 4.27
N LEU A 52 5.65 -9.32 3.10
CA LEU A 52 6.19 -10.28 2.15
C LEU A 52 7.13 -9.56 1.18
N ILE A 53 8.33 -10.10 1.00
CA ILE A 53 9.30 -9.56 0.03
C ILE A 53 9.15 -10.34 -1.27
N VAL A 54 8.77 -9.63 -2.33
CA VAL A 54 8.57 -10.17 -3.68
C VAL A 54 9.64 -9.63 -4.62
N SER A 55 10.20 -10.50 -5.47
CA SER A 55 11.13 -10.06 -6.52
C SER A 55 10.36 -9.48 -7.70
N ILE A 56 10.74 -8.26 -8.11
CA ILE A 56 10.16 -7.63 -9.29
C ILE A 56 10.57 -8.36 -10.58
N ASP A 57 11.70 -9.06 -10.53
CA ASP A 57 12.17 -9.86 -11.65
C ASP A 57 11.28 -11.09 -11.88
N ASP A 58 10.77 -11.72 -10.79
CA ASP A 58 9.82 -12.82 -10.88
C ASP A 58 8.47 -12.34 -11.44
N VAL A 59 7.98 -11.17 -10.99
CA VAL A 59 6.78 -10.53 -11.58
C VAL A 59 6.99 -10.24 -13.05
N ARG A 60 8.19 -9.79 -13.46
CA ARG A 60 8.52 -9.49 -14.86
C ARG A 60 8.57 -10.73 -15.74
N VAL A 61 9.01 -11.87 -15.18
CA VAL A 61 8.98 -13.16 -15.88
C VAL A 61 7.56 -13.65 -16.05
N TYR A 62 6.72 -13.48 -15.02
CA TYR A 62 5.32 -13.88 -15.07
C TYR A 62 4.49 -12.98 -16.00
N ASN A 63 4.56 -11.65 -15.79
CA ASN A 63 3.89 -10.67 -16.63
C ASN A 63 4.64 -9.33 -16.61
N ARG A 64 5.18 -8.96 -17.79
CA ARG A 64 5.98 -7.74 -17.94
C ARG A 64 5.17 -6.48 -17.71
N ASP A 65 3.93 -6.43 -18.19
CA ASP A 65 3.07 -5.25 -18.08
C ASP A 65 2.73 -4.94 -16.62
N TYR A 66 2.58 -5.98 -15.79
CA TYR A 66 2.35 -5.82 -14.36
C TYR A 66 3.59 -5.34 -13.62
N ALA A 67 4.78 -5.81 -13.99
CA ALA A 67 6.03 -5.31 -13.43
C ALA A 67 6.27 -3.84 -13.79
N ASP A 68 6.05 -3.47 -15.04
CA ASP A 68 6.17 -2.09 -15.51
C ASP A 68 5.08 -1.20 -14.89
N GLY A 69 3.86 -1.73 -14.70
CA GLY A 69 2.77 -1.07 -13.98
C GLY A 69 3.11 -0.78 -12.51
N LEU A 70 3.66 -1.75 -11.78
CA LEU A 70 4.12 -1.58 -10.40
C LEU A 70 5.20 -0.49 -10.27
N LEU A 71 6.06 -0.35 -11.27
CA LEU A 71 7.12 0.66 -11.27
C LEU A 71 6.60 2.06 -11.64
N ASN A 72 5.70 2.17 -12.61
CA ASN A 72 5.24 3.44 -13.16
C ASN A 72 3.98 3.98 -12.49
N ASP A 73 3.06 3.10 -12.07
CA ASP A 73 1.81 3.44 -11.39
C ASP A 73 1.59 2.56 -10.16
N PRO A 74 2.38 2.72 -9.09
CA PRO A 74 2.22 1.93 -7.88
C PRO A 74 0.83 2.08 -7.23
N ASN A 75 0.17 3.23 -7.39
CA ASN A 75 -1.15 3.47 -6.82
C ASN A 75 -2.22 2.54 -7.42
N GLY A 76 -2.10 2.24 -8.71
CA GLY A 76 -3.05 1.38 -9.40
C GLY A 76 -2.75 -0.12 -9.27
N TYR A 77 -1.53 -0.52 -8.88
CA TYR A 77 -1.12 -1.92 -8.85
C TYR A 77 -0.80 -2.46 -7.47
N LEU A 78 -0.30 -1.64 -6.54
CA LEU A 78 0.10 -2.10 -5.20
C LEU A 78 -1.11 -2.49 -4.33
N PRO A 79 -2.22 -1.70 -4.27
CA PRO A 79 -3.37 -2.08 -3.47
C PRO A 79 -4.02 -3.42 -3.88
N PRO A 80 -4.27 -3.71 -5.19
CA PRO A 80 -4.76 -5.02 -5.58
C PRO A 80 -3.76 -6.14 -5.29
N PHE A 81 -2.45 -5.87 -5.31
CA PHE A 81 -1.43 -6.84 -4.94
C PHE A 81 -1.43 -7.14 -3.44
N GLU A 82 -1.56 -6.12 -2.59
CA GLU A 82 -1.70 -6.31 -1.13
C GLU A 82 -3.00 -7.05 -0.79
N HIS A 83 -4.09 -6.78 -1.50
CA HIS A 83 -5.34 -7.53 -1.37
C HIS A 83 -5.16 -9.01 -1.76
N ALA A 84 -4.45 -9.28 -2.84
CA ALA A 84 -4.13 -10.65 -3.25
C ALA A 84 -3.32 -11.39 -2.18
N LEU A 85 -2.34 -10.72 -1.56
CA LEU A 85 -1.58 -11.26 -0.43
C LEU A 85 -2.50 -11.57 0.75
N GLN A 86 -3.43 -10.68 1.09
CA GLN A 86 -4.36 -10.90 2.19
C GLN A 86 -5.25 -12.11 1.96
N VAL A 87 -5.79 -12.29 0.75
CA VAL A 87 -6.57 -13.48 0.36
C VAL A 87 -5.74 -14.75 0.51
N LEU A 88 -4.46 -14.74 0.09
CA LEU A 88 -3.58 -15.89 0.24
C LEU A 88 -3.24 -16.19 1.70
N VAL A 89 -3.03 -15.16 2.52
CA VAL A 89 -2.82 -15.31 3.98
C VAL A 89 -4.05 -15.94 4.63
N GLU A 90 -5.25 -15.49 4.30
CA GLU A 90 -6.52 -16.07 4.82
C GLU A 90 -6.70 -17.54 4.44
N GLN A 91 -6.16 -17.98 3.30
CA GLN A 91 -6.18 -19.37 2.88
C GLN A 91 -5.12 -20.26 3.58
N LEU A 92 -3.98 -19.68 3.93
CA LEU A 92 -2.82 -20.41 4.43
C LEU A 92 -2.64 -20.36 5.95
N HIS A 93 -3.30 -19.42 6.63
CA HIS A 93 -3.16 -19.26 8.08
C HIS A 93 -3.71 -20.47 8.86
N ASP A 94 -3.07 -20.77 9.98
CA ASP A 94 -3.55 -21.76 10.94
C ASP A 94 -4.30 -21.02 12.07
N PRO A 95 -5.65 -21.20 12.19
CA PRO A 95 -6.46 -20.48 13.20
C PRO A 95 -6.01 -20.69 14.64
N LEU A 96 -5.25 -21.76 14.92
CA LEU A 96 -4.77 -22.08 16.25
C LEU A 96 -3.43 -21.44 16.59
N LYS A 97 -2.64 -21.03 15.59
CA LYS A 97 -1.27 -20.52 15.77
C LYS A 97 -1.11 -19.07 15.39
N ASP A 98 -1.83 -18.65 14.36
CA ASP A 98 -1.61 -17.37 13.73
C ASP A 98 -2.72 -16.40 14.13
N ASP A 99 -2.37 -15.34 14.85
CA ASP A 99 -3.29 -14.23 15.11
C ASP A 99 -3.19 -13.22 13.97
N ILE A 100 -4.13 -13.30 13.03
CA ILE A 100 -4.23 -12.38 11.88
C ILE A 100 -5.26 -11.28 12.08
N GLN A 101 -6.03 -11.30 13.20
CA GLN A 101 -7.11 -10.33 13.41
C GLN A 101 -6.57 -8.90 13.52
N GLY A 102 -7.02 -8.04 12.61
CA GLY A 102 -6.62 -6.63 12.59
C GLY A 102 -5.20 -6.35 12.09
N LYS A 103 -4.44 -7.37 11.67
CA LYS A 103 -3.14 -7.16 11.02
C LYS A 103 -3.32 -6.86 9.55
N GLN A 104 -2.59 -5.87 9.04
CA GLN A 104 -2.49 -5.57 7.61
C GLN A 104 -1.17 -6.13 7.10
N PHE A 105 -1.25 -6.82 5.96
CA PHE A 105 -0.10 -7.38 5.30
C PHE A 105 0.30 -6.53 4.12
N HIS A 106 1.59 -6.28 3.98
CA HIS A 106 2.15 -5.41 2.98
C HIS A 106 3.13 -6.14 2.08
N ILE A 107 3.29 -5.65 0.86
CA ILE A 107 4.28 -6.17 -0.08
C ILE A 107 5.51 -5.26 -0.08
N GLY A 108 6.69 -5.88 0.01
CA GLY A 108 7.96 -5.24 -0.23
C GLY A 108 8.55 -5.71 -1.55
N LEU A 109 8.99 -4.81 -2.39
CA LEU A 109 9.61 -5.15 -3.67
C LEU A 109 11.14 -5.14 -3.55
N ARG A 110 11.77 -6.12 -4.20
CA ARG A 110 13.23 -6.18 -4.36
C ARG A 110 13.58 -6.58 -5.79
N GLY A 111 14.85 -6.48 -6.16
CA GLY A 111 15.35 -6.91 -7.47
C GLY A 111 15.75 -5.73 -8.35
N SER A 112 15.72 -5.93 -9.65
CA SER A 112 16.16 -4.92 -10.61
C SER A 112 15.07 -3.91 -10.94
N PHE A 113 15.26 -2.65 -10.50
CA PHE A 113 14.36 -1.53 -10.80
C PHE A 113 14.68 -0.84 -12.13
N GLY A 114 15.73 -1.28 -12.85
CA GLY A 114 16.12 -0.68 -14.14
C GLY A 114 16.37 0.82 -14.00
N ASP A 115 15.74 1.61 -14.87
CA ASP A 115 15.88 3.07 -14.92
C ASP A 115 15.36 3.77 -13.64
N ASN A 116 14.54 3.08 -12.84
CA ASN A 116 14.04 3.58 -11.56
C ASN A 116 15.01 3.33 -10.38
N HIS A 117 16.21 2.80 -10.66
CA HIS A 117 17.28 2.72 -9.68
C HIS A 117 18.12 3.99 -9.75
N VAL A 118 18.07 4.82 -8.70
CA VAL A 118 18.66 6.15 -8.70
C VAL A 118 19.42 6.43 -7.39
N ASN A 119 20.38 7.31 -7.45
CA ASN A 119 20.99 7.90 -6.28
C ASN A 119 20.33 9.27 -5.95
N THR A 120 20.65 9.84 -4.79
CA THR A 120 20.03 11.09 -4.32
C THR A 120 20.20 12.28 -5.25
N ARG A 121 21.28 12.31 -6.06
CA ARG A 121 21.55 13.40 -7.02
C ARG A 121 20.77 13.26 -8.34
N MET A 122 20.33 12.05 -8.65
CA MET A 122 19.58 11.76 -9.88
C MET A 122 18.09 11.91 -9.72
N LEU A 123 17.60 12.20 -8.49
CA LEU A 123 16.19 12.47 -8.25
C LEU A 123 15.71 13.70 -9.02
N ARG A 124 14.67 13.53 -9.83
CA ARG A 124 14.05 14.57 -10.67
C ARG A 124 12.53 14.47 -10.56
N SER A 125 11.84 15.51 -11.04
CA SER A 125 10.36 15.55 -11.08
C SER A 125 9.73 14.39 -11.86
N MET A 126 10.42 13.82 -12.84
CA MET A 126 9.95 12.65 -13.61
C MET A 126 9.77 11.38 -12.77
N HIS A 127 10.32 11.33 -11.56
CA HIS A 127 10.22 10.19 -10.65
C HIS A 127 9.03 10.33 -9.68
N LEU A 128 8.32 11.45 -9.70
CA LEU A 128 7.13 11.64 -8.86
C LEU A 128 6.04 10.64 -9.26
N GLY A 129 5.44 9.99 -8.26
CA GLY A 129 4.38 8.99 -8.46
C GLY A 129 4.88 7.62 -8.92
N LYS A 130 6.19 7.41 -9.06
CA LYS A 130 6.77 6.13 -9.47
C LYS A 130 7.42 5.40 -8.31
N MET A 131 7.45 4.08 -8.41
CA MET A 131 8.22 3.23 -7.51
C MET A 131 9.69 3.27 -7.92
N MET A 132 10.58 3.55 -6.97
CA MET A 132 12.01 3.65 -7.25
C MET A 132 12.86 3.01 -6.16
N SER A 133 14.04 2.58 -6.53
CA SER A 133 15.09 2.16 -5.61
C SER A 133 16.08 3.31 -5.44
N LEU A 134 16.19 3.81 -4.21
CA LEU A 134 17.09 4.90 -3.86
C LEU A 134 18.23 4.37 -3.02
N GLU A 135 19.46 4.62 -3.46
CA GLU A 135 20.66 4.32 -2.68
C GLU A 135 21.33 5.59 -2.17
N GLY A 136 21.75 5.56 -0.91
CA GLY A 136 22.43 6.70 -0.30
C GLY A 136 22.92 6.40 1.11
N ILE A 137 23.73 7.31 1.63
CA ILE A 137 24.23 7.27 3.01
C ILE A 137 23.31 8.11 3.88
N VAL A 138 22.79 7.53 4.95
CA VAL A 138 21.99 8.26 5.93
C VAL A 138 22.91 9.18 6.74
N THR A 139 22.79 10.48 6.55
CA THR A 139 23.59 11.49 7.26
C THR A 139 22.89 12.07 8.47
N ARG A 140 21.55 12.10 8.46
CA ARG A 140 20.75 12.64 9.55
C ARG A 140 19.36 11.99 9.56
N CYS A 141 18.88 11.68 10.77
CA CYS A 141 17.48 11.30 11.02
C CYS A 141 16.79 12.38 11.85
N SER A 142 15.53 12.67 11.53
CA SER A 142 14.67 13.52 12.38
C SER A 142 14.15 12.70 13.57
N LEU A 143 13.70 13.41 14.59
CA LEU A 143 12.95 12.76 15.69
C LEU A 143 11.67 12.13 15.14
N VAL A 144 11.30 10.99 15.73
CA VAL A 144 10.01 10.34 15.42
C VAL A 144 8.89 11.24 15.91
N ARG A 145 7.97 11.58 14.99
CA ARG A 145 6.76 12.34 15.30
C ARG A 145 5.55 11.44 15.08
N PRO A 146 4.71 11.21 16.10
CA PRO A 146 3.49 10.45 15.92
C PRO A 146 2.51 11.21 15.02
N LYS A 147 1.80 10.49 14.15
CA LYS A 147 0.72 11.01 13.34
C LYS A 147 -0.62 10.53 13.90
N ILE A 148 -1.62 11.40 13.87
CA ILE A 148 -2.98 11.02 14.20
C ILE A 148 -3.58 10.32 12.99
N VAL A 149 -3.93 9.04 13.13
CA VAL A 149 -4.59 8.25 12.08
C VAL A 149 -6.11 8.31 12.26
N ARG A 150 -6.59 8.28 13.50
CA ARG A 150 -8.01 8.31 13.82
C ARG A 150 -8.24 9.17 15.07
N SER A 151 -9.29 9.99 15.05
CA SER A 151 -9.72 10.75 16.22
C SER A 151 -11.22 10.57 16.44
N VAL A 152 -11.63 10.67 17.70
CA VAL A 152 -13.04 10.67 18.11
C VAL A 152 -13.34 12.05 18.67
N HIS A 153 -14.31 12.73 18.08
CA HIS A 153 -14.78 14.02 18.53
C HIS A 153 -16.12 13.87 19.22
N TYR A 154 -16.26 14.45 20.40
CA TYR A 154 -17.53 14.54 21.10
C TYR A 154 -18.15 15.91 20.87
N CYS A 155 -19.43 15.94 20.52
CA CYS A 155 -20.19 17.17 20.35
C CYS A 155 -21.14 17.34 21.54
N ASP A 156 -20.91 18.35 22.39
CA ASP A 156 -21.71 18.60 23.60
C ASP A 156 -23.18 18.93 23.28
N THR A 157 -23.42 19.62 22.15
CA THR A 157 -24.78 20.02 21.73
C THR A 157 -25.64 18.86 21.28
N THR A 158 -25.05 17.85 20.66
CA THR A 158 -25.79 16.67 20.15
C THR A 158 -25.57 15.42 20.97
N SER A 159 -24.68 15.46 21.96
CA SER A 159 -24.24 14.31 22.78
C SER A 159 -23.84 13.10 21.95
N ARG A 160 -23.25 13.32 20.78
CA ARG A 160 -22.82 12.28 19.85
C ARG A 160 -21.32 12.28 19.65
N PHE A 161 -20.80 11.08 19.43
CA PHE A 161 -19.42 10.86 19.03
C PHE A 161 -19.33 10.81 17.51
N HIS A 162 -18.36 11.54 16.96
CA HIS A 162 -18.01 11.53 15.53
C HIS A 162 -16.61 11.01 15.38
N MET A 163 -16.45 9.91 14.65
CA MET A 163 -15.17 9.34 14.32
C MET A 163 -14.65 9.97 13.02
N ARG A 164 -13.41 10.40 13.02
CA ARG A 164 -12.74 10.97 11.85
C ARG A 164 -11.43 10.25 11.61
N GLU A 165 -11.24 9.79 10.39
CA GLU A 165 -9.98 9.23 9.92
C GLU A 165 -9.19 10.29 9.15
N TYR A 166 -7.88 10.32 9.39
CA TYR A 166 -6.96 11.23 8.73
C TYR A 166 -6.06 10.42 7.81
N ARG A 167 -5.96 10.86 6.56
CA ARG A 167 -5.08 10.24 5.57
C ARG A 167 -4.11 11.27 5.05
N ASP A 168 -2.88 10.83 4.85
CA ASP A 168 -1.87 11.63 4.17
C ASP A 168 -2.00 11.44 2.65
N ALA A 169 -1.52 12.42 1.88
CA ALA A 169 -1.42 12.32 0.41
C ALA A 169 -0.52 11.16 -0.06
N THR A 170 0.27 10.58 0.86
CA THR A 170 1.16 9.44 0.61
C THR A 170 0.54 8.10 0.95
N MET A 171 -0.65 8.07 1.54
CA MET A 171 -1.33 6.81 1.86
C MET A 171 -2.17 6.33 0.68
N TYR A 172 -1.93 5.07 0.28
CA TYR A 172 -2.78 4.40 -0.70
C TYR A 172 -4.16 4.12 -0.10
N GLY A 173 -5.21 4.39 -0.86
CA GLY A 173 -6.56 4.00 -0.48
C GLY A 173 -7.62 5.02 -0.91
N THR A 174 -8.79 4.49 -1.24
CA THR A 174 -10.02 5.23 -1.53
C THR A 174 -10.60 5.83 -0.25
N GLY A 175 -10.55 7.13 -0.11
CA GLY A 175 -11.20 7.85 0.98
C GLY A 175 -10.81 9.33 1.00
N PRO A 176 -11.64 10.18 1.58
CA PRO A 176 -11.41 11.62 1.55
C PRO A 176 -10.08 11.96 2.23
N VAL A 177 -9.20 12.66 1.52
CA VAL A 177 -8.01 13.26 2.09
C VAL A 177 -8.47 14.39 3.00
N SER A 178 -8.38 14.22 4.31
CA SER A 178 -8.68 15.27 5.23
C SER A 178 -7.47 16.20 5.35
N TYR A 179 -7.51 17.32 4.67
CA TYR A 179 -6.60 18.41 4.97
C TYR A 179 -6.93 18.93 6.37
N THR A 180 -6.01 18.81 7.30
CA THR A 180 -6.16 19.26 8.68
C THR A 180 -6.02 20.79 8.76
N HIS A 181 -6.94 21.53 8.19
CA HIS A 181 -7.23 22.86 8.67
C HIS A 181 -8.41 22.76 9.64
N LEU A 182 -8.09 22.67 10.92
CA LEU A 182 -9.02 22.99 11.97
C LEU A 182 -9.32 24.50 11.86
N THR A 183 -10.32 24.85 11.08
CA THR A 183 -10.97 26.14 11.27
C THR A 183 -11.72 26.04 12.58
N LEU A 184 -11.16 26.60 13.64
CA LEU A 184 -11.90 26.84 14.87
C LEU A 184 -13.10 27.74 14.51
N PRO A 185 -14.31 27.42 14.97
CA PRO A 185 -15.43 28.32 14.80
C PRO A 185 -15.06 29.64 15.48
N THR A 186 -14.91 30.69 14.70
CA THR A 186 -14.86 32.08 15.23
C THR A 186 -16.26 32.40 15.71
N ASN A 187 -16.37 32.66 17.02
CA ASN A 187 -17.57 33.27 17.61
C ASN A 187 -17.85 34.66 16.99
#